data_fe20332914175097d07f135d3db904f2
#
_entry.id   fe20332914175097d07f135d3db904f2
#
_cell.length_a   1.000
_cell.length_b   1.000
_cell.length_c   1.000
_cell.angle_alpha   90.00
_cell.angle_beta   90.00
_cell.angle_gamma   90.00
#
_symmetry.space_group_name_H-M   'P 1'
#
loop_
_entity.id
_entity.type
_entity.pdbx_description
1 polymer ?
#
loop_
_entity_poly.entity_id
_entity_poly.type
_entity_poly.pdbx_seq_one_letter_code
_entity_poly.pdbx_strand_id
1 'polypeptide(L)'
;MKKPEGAWALVICALGWSLGGVFLKYVNVNSFAIAGLRSLFAFVVMASLSRYLPSFYVKDEATGKADKAQTVYLWLSAFSYAATMIMYVISNKLTYAANVIFLQYTSPVWVILFSAIILGEKNRKIDYITFAGIAVGMLLFFADSLMENQSGEFADTALLGNTIAALSGITWAATTLFQRKQQILIAQRIRETGHAPSHNTSRDAFMLAQIITALFGLPFIFLMKGGVPDARSLLFLFLLGLLQMGIPNIMYSIGIKKVTALSASLITMIEPLMNPVWVFIFVQEIPTAKCILGGVIILGFIILREFVSKKANRR
;
A
#
# COMPACT_ATOMS: atom_id res chain seq x y z
N MET A 1 -8.25 -2.60 -28.64
CA MET A 1 -7.54 -3.09 -27.45
C MET A 1 -7.36 -1.91 -26.50
N LYS A 2 -8.13 -1.82 -25.40
CA LYS A 2 -7.88 -0.79 -24.36
C LYS A 2 -6.55 -1.12 -23.70
N LYS A 3 -5.63 -0.15 -23.71
CA LYS A 3 -4.29 -0.26 -23.09
C LYS A 3 -4.41 -0.70 -21.62
N PRO A 4 -3.46 -1.46 -21.07
CA PRO A 4 -3.46 -1.90 -19.65
C PRO A 4 -3.10 -0.74 -18.71
N GLU A 5 -3.73 0.42 -18.87
CA GLU A 5 -3.44 1.66 -18.13
C GLU A 5 -3.56 1.49 -16.62
N GLY A 6 -4.49 0.62 -16.14
CA GLY A 6 -4.66 0.37 -14.72
C GLY A 6 -3.49 -0.42 -14.09
N ALA A 7 -3.01 -1.45 -14.77
CA ALA A 7 -1.89 -2.25 -14.29
C ALA A 7 -0.58 -1.44 -14.28
N TRP A 8 -0.33 -0.65 -15.34
CA TRP A 8 0.86 0.21 -15.39
C TRP A 8 0.85 1.30 -14.29
N ALA A 9 -0.31 1.88 -14.00
CA ALA A 9 -0.42 2.82 -12.89
C ALA A 9 -0.05 2.17 -11.54
N LEU A 10 -0.45 0.91 -11.32
CA LEU A 10 -0.06 0.16 -10.12
C LEU A 10 1.42 -0.23 -10.09
N VAL A 11 2.02 -0.55 -11.24
CA VAL A 11 3.47 -0.79 -11.32
C VAL A 11 4.25 0.48 -10.96
N ILE A 12 3.87 1.64 -11.52
CA ILE A 12 4.49 2.93 -11.17
C ILE A 12 4.30 3.23 -9.68
N CYS A 13 3.12 2.94 -9.14
CA CYS A 13 2.84 3.06 -7.72
C CYS A 13 3.81 2.20 -6.88
N ALA A 14 3.95 0.92 -7.20
CA ALA A 14 4.81 -0.02 -6.49
C ALA A 14 6.29 0.37 -6.56
N LEU A 15 6.75 0.84 -7.73
CA LEU A 15 8.10 1.36 -7.90
C LEU A 15 8.33 2.62 -7.03
N GLY A 16 7.37 3.52 -6.95
CA GLY A 16 7.46 4.68 -6.07
C GLY A 16 7.51 4.29 -4.59
N TRP A 17 6.62 3.39 -4.14
CA TRP A 17 6.63 2.91 -2.76
C TRP A 17 7.94 2.22 -2.38
N SER A 18 8.58 1.50 -3.29
CA SER A 18 9.85 0.80 -3.06
C SER A 18 11.04 1.71 -2.75
N LEU A 19 10.98 3.00 -3.08
CA LEU A 19 12.03 3.97 -2.76
C LEU A 19 12.13 4.29 -1.26
N GLY A 20 11.10 3.90 -0.48
CA GLY A 20 11.04 4.19 0.95
C GLY A 20 12.24 3.70 1.74
N GLY A 21 12.67 2.45 1.49
CA GLY A 21 13.78 1.84 2.21
C GLY A 21 15.10 2.60 2.07
N VAL A 22 15.38 3.14 0.88
CA VAL A 22 16.62 3.91 0.62
C VAL A 22 16.53 5.30 1.25
N PHE A 23 15.44 6.05 1.01
CA PHE A 23 15.35 7.42 1.50
C PHE A 23 15.28 7.50 3.03
N LEU A 24 14.67 6.50 3.68
CA LEU A 24 14.61 6.43 5.15
C LEU A 24 15.99 6.32 5.79
N LYS A 25 17.00 5.73 5.12
CA LYS A 25 18.39 5.65 5.63
C LYS A 25 19.03 7.03 5.80
N TYR A 26 18.54 8.05 5.10
CA TYR A 26 19.05 9.42 5.16
C TYR A 26 18.30 10.33 6.12
N VAL A 27 17.29 9.80 6.81
CA VAL A 27 16.44 10.56 7.75
C VAL A 27 16.80 10.21 9.18
N ASN A 28 17.32 11.18 9.91
CA ASN A 28 17.69 11.02 11.32
C ASN A 28 16.63 11.61 12.24
N VAL A 29 15.43 11.01 12.24
CA VAL A 29 14.27 11.45 13.02
C VAL A 29 13.57 10.21 13.58
N ASN A 30 12.85 10.33 14.72
CA ASN A 30 12.09 9.20 15.24
C ASN A 30 10.98 8.76 14.25
N SER A 31 10.65 7.46 14.25
CA SER A 31 9.76 6.86 13.25
C SER A 31 8.35 7.44 13.25
N PHE A 32 7.83 7.89 14.39
CA PHE A 32 6.50 8.52 14.45
C PHE A 32 6.50 9.89 13.80
N ALA A 33 7.53 10.71 14.07
CA ALA A 33 7.72 11.99 13.41
C ALA A 33 7.94 11.82 11.89
N ILE A 34 8.68 10.78 11.46
CA ILE A 34 8.79 10.40 10.05
C ILE A 34 7.42 10.14 9.45
N ALA A 35 6.58 9.31 10.09
CA ALA A 35 5.24 9.00 9.60
C ALA A 35 4.39 10.27 9.45
N GLY A 36 4.44 11.16 10.47
CA GLY A 36 3.70 12.42 10.46
C GLY A 36 4.14 13.39 9.36
N LEU A 37 5.43 13.70 9.30
CA LEU A 37 5.98 14.67 8.33
C LEU A 37 5.87 14.16 6.89
N ARG A 38 6.22 12.89 6.64
CA ARG A 38 6.07 12.27 5.33
C ARG A 38 4.62 12.33 4.85
N SER A 39 3.67 12.02 5.73
CA SER A 39 2.24 12.07 5.41
C SER A 39 1.75 13.50 5.16
N LEU A 40 2.22 14.48 5.92
CA LEU A 40 1.93 15.88 5.67
C LEU A 40 2.40 16.31 4.27
N PHE A 41 3.66 16.02 3.92
CA PHE A 41 4.17 16.32 2.58
C PHE A 41 3.42 15.57 1.48
N ALA A 42 3.08 14.29 1.70
CA ALA A 42 2.28 13.52 0.76
C ALA A 42 0.90 14.15 0.53
N PHE A 43 0.23 14.59 1.59
CA PHE A 43 -1.04 15.30 1.49
C PHE A 43 -0.90 16.58 0.65
N VAL A 44 0.09 17.43 0.96
CA VAL A 44 0.33 18.69 0.22
C VAL A 44 0.60 18.41 -1.26
N VAL A 45 1.44 17.42 -1.56
CA VAL A 45 1.73 16.99 -2.94
C VAL A 45 0.47 16.50 -3.66
N MET A 46 -0.30 15.63 -3.01
CA MET A 46 -1.53 15.10 -3.61
C MET A 46 -2.56 16.20 -3.87
N ALA A 47 -2.76 17.10 -2.92
CA ALA A 47 -3.68 18.24 -3.07
C ALA A 47 -3.22 19.17 -4.20
N SER A 48 -1.94 19.51 -4.26
CA SER A 48 -1.36 20.37 -5.30
C SER A 48 -1.48 19.78 -6.70
N LEU A 49 -1.08 18.48 -6.86
CA LEU A 49 -1.15 17.81 -8.16
C LEU A 49 -2.60 17.52 -8.60
N SER A 50 -3.49 17.31 -7.65
CA SER A 50 -4.91 17.11 -7.93
C SER A 50 -5.65 18.42 -8.18
N ARG A 51 -5.12 19.53 -7.71
CA ARG A 51 -5.73 20.88 -7.76
C ARG A 51 -7.06 20.96 -7.02
N TYR A 52 -7.27 20.11 -6.00
CA TYR A 52 -8.42 20.17 -5.09
C TYR A 52 -8.08 19.56 -3.72
N LEU A 53 -8.86 19.90 -2.71
CA LEU A 53 -8.82 19.30 -1.38
C LEU A 53 -9.75 18.08 -1.32
N PRO A 54 -9.47 17.08 -0.45
CA PRO A 54 -10.30 15.88 -0.35
C PRO A 54 -11.72 16.23 0.08
N SER A 55 -12.68 15.55 -0.51
CA SER A 55 -14.06 15.61 -0.04
C SER A 55 -14.25 14.69 1.17
N PHE A 56 -14.97 15.14 2.19
CA PHE A 56 -15.33 14.35 3.36
C PHE A 56 -16.53 13.43 3.14
N TYR A 57 -17.25 13.63 2.05
CA TYR A 57 -18.39 12.82 1.64
C TYR A 57 -18.44 12.72 0.11
N VAL A 58 -19.06 11.68 -0.37
CA VAL A 58 -19.30 11.50 -1.81
C VAL A 58 -20.67 12.08 -2.16
N LYS A 59 -20.68 13.06 -3.06
CA LYS A 59 -21.91 13.68 -3.54
C LYS A 59 -22.49 12.85 -4.68
N ASP A 60 -23.79 12.60 -4.63
CA ASP A 60 -24.55 12.09 -5.75
C ASP A 60 -24.91 13.26 -6.67
N GLU A 61 -24.25 13.35 -7.81
CA GLU A 61 -24.41 14.47 -8.74
C GLU A 61 -25.81 14.53 -9.38
N ALA A 62 -26.57 13.42 -9.40
CA ALA A 62 -27.93 13.41 -9.90
C ALA A 62 -28.94 14.03 -8.92
N THR A 63 -28.73 13.82 -7.62
CA THR A 63 -29.67 14.28 -6.57
C THR A 63 -29.16 15.47 -5.77
N GLY A 64 -27.86 15.80 -5.88
CA GLY A 64 -27.20 16.82 -5.08
C GLY A 64 -26.96 16.45 -3.62
N LYS A 65 -27.39 15.25 -3.17
CA LYS A 65 -27.28 14.77 -1.78
C LYS A 65 -26.04 13.92 -1.57
N ALA A 66 -25.65 13.73 -0.31
CA ALA A 66 -24.58 12.81 0.04
C ALA A 66 -24.99 11.35 -0.21
N ASP A 67 -24.18 10.60 -0.97
CA ASP A 67 -24.31 9.15 -1.08
C ASP A 67 -23.71 8.51 0.15
N LYS A 68 -24.57 8.02 1.04
CA LYS A 68 -24.16 7.42 2.32
C LYS A 68 -23.28 6.19 2.14
N ALA A 69 -23.62 5.29 1.21
CA ALA A 69 -22.86 4.05 1.00
C ALA A 69 -21.46 4.33 0.50
N GLN A 70 -21.32 5.18 -0.51
CA GLN A 70 -20.01 5.57 -1.03
C GLN A 70 -19.18 6.36 0.00
N THR A 71 -19.81 7.22 0.82
CA THR A 71 -19.14 7.95 1.89
C THR A 71 -18.62 7.02 2.98
N VAL A 72 -19.36 5.97 3.34
CA VAL A 72 -18.91 4.94 4.29
C VAL A 72 -17.64 4.25 3.73
N TYR A 73 -17.62 3.82 2.48
CA TYR A 73 -16.44 3.19 1.89
C TYR A 73 -15.26 4.15 1.71
N LEU A 74 -15.51 5.44 1.51
CA LEU A 74 -14.48 6.49 1.53
C LEU A 74 -13.74 6.48 2.88
N TRP A 75 -14.49 6.58 3.98
CA TRP A 75 -13.92 6.62 5.33
C TRP A 75 -13.32 5.29 5.77
N LEU A 76 -13.97 4.15 5.45
CA LEU A 76 -13.40 2.82 5.73
C LEU A 76 -12.04 2.66 5.03
N SER A 77 -11.90 3.13 3.78
CA SER A 77 -10.63 3.12 3.05
C SER A 77 -9.60 4.02 3.71
N ALA A 78 -9.99 5.24 4.10
CA ALA A 78 -9.09 6.21 4.72
C ALA A 78 -8.57 5.73 6.08
N PHE A 79 -9.46 5.24 6.95
CA PHE A 79 -9.07 4.70 8.26
C PHE A 79 -8.23 3.43 8.14
N SER A 80 -8.58 2.51 7.22
CA SER A 80 -7.80 1.29 7.01
C SER A 80 -6.38 1.62 6.55
N TYR A 81 -6.21 2.57 5.63
CA TYR A 81 -4.88 2.97 5.17
C TYR A 81 -4.08 3.70 6.26
N ALA A 82 -4.70 4.62 6.99
CA ALA A 82 -4.05 5.29 8.12
C ALA A 82 -3.62 4.29 9.20
N ALA A 83 -4.50 3.33 9.54
CA ALA A 83 -4.17 2.25 10.47
C ALA A 83 -2.99 1.41 9.97
N THR A 84 -2.95 1.06 8.67
CA THR A 84 -1.81 0.36 8.07
C THR A 84 -0.51 1.13 8.27
N MET A 85 -0.51 2.43 7.99
CA MET A 85 0.69 3.28 8.11
C MET A 85 1.16 3.42 9.56
N ILE A 86 0.24 3.57 10.49
CA ILE A 86 0.52 3.69 11.94
C ILE A 86 1.03 2.34 12.48
N MET A 87 0.34 1.23 12.18
CA MET A 87 0.75 -0.11 12.59
C MET A 87 2.11 -0.49 12.02
N TYR A 88 2.41 -0.13 10.77
CA TYR A 88 3.71 -0.32 10.16
C TYR A 88 4.82 0.37 10.97
N VAL A 89 4.61 1.62 11.39
CA VAL A 89 5.59 2.35 12.20
C VAL A 89 5.76 1.71 13.60
N ILE A 90 4.66 1.35 14.24
CA ILE A 90 4.70 0.72 15.57
C ILE A 90 5.41 -0.63 15.51
N SER A 91 5.06 -1.48 14.55
CA SER A 91 5.67 -2.81 14.42
C SER A 91 7.17 -2.73 14.14
N ASN A 92 7.64 -1.78 13.34
CA ASN A 92 9.09 -1.56 13.11
C ASN A 92 9.86 -1.11 14.35
N LYS A 93 9.18 -0.70 15.43
CA LYS A 93 9.79 -0.39 16.73
C LYS A 93 9.83 -1.60 17.67
N LEU A 94 9.05 -2.62 17.39
CA LEU A 94 8.83 -3.77 18.26
C LEU A 94 9.40 -5.08 17.70
N THR A 95 9.73 -5.11 16.40
CA THR A 95 10.31 -6.28 15.71
C THR A 95 11.16 -5.84 14.52
N TYR A 96 11.85 -6.78 13.92
CA TYR A 96 12.70 -6.55 12.76
C TYR A 96 11.92 -6.12 11.52
N ALA A 97 12.44 -5.16 10.77
CA ALA A 97 11.80 -4.62 9.56
C ALA A 97 11.47 -5.69 8.51
N ALA A 98 12.29 -6.74 8.39
CA ALA A 98 12.03 -7.85 7.49
C ALA A 98 10.76 -8.61 7.87
N ASN A 99 10.53 -8.86 9.17
CA ASN A 99 9.32 -9.51 9.68
C ASN A 99 8.08 -8.63 9.40
N VAL A 100 8.21 -7.32 9.63
CA VAL A 100 7.12 -6.36 9.38
C VAL A 100 6.70 -6.39 7.91
N ILE A 101 7.66 -6.30 6.99
CA ILE A 101 7.40 -6.34 5.55
C ILE A 101 6.80 -7.69 5.16
N PHE A 102 7.40 -8.81 5.59
CA PHE A 102 6.90 -10.15 5.29
C PHE A 102 5.44 -10.33 5.73
N LEU A 103 5.11 -9.95 6.96
CA LEU A 103 3.77 -10.11 7.53
C LEU A 103 2.74 -9.17 6.90
N GLN A 104 3.12 -7.93 6.59
CA GLN A 104 2.25 -6.98 5.88
C GLN A 104 1.90 -7.48 4.48
N TYR A 105 2.85 -8.10 3.77
CA TYR A 105 2.62 -8.67 2.44
C TYR A 105 1.84 -10.00 2.44
N THR A 106 1.29 -10.43 3.58
CA THR A 106 0.20 -11.43 3.62
C THR A 106 -1.14 -10.86 3.13
N SER A 107 -1.23 -9.57 2.87
CA SER A 107 -2.47 -8.90 2.43
C SER A 107 -3.21 -9.57 1.26
N PRO A 108 -2.56 -10.16 0.22
CA PRO A 108 -3.28 -10.87 -0.83
C PRO A 108 -4.12 -12.06 -0.33
N VAL A 109 -3.70 -12.71 0.77
CA VAL A 109 -4.48 -13.78 1.42
C VAL A 109 -5.84 -13.25 1.86
N TRP A 110 -5.81 -12.13 2.57
CA TRP A 110 -7.01 -11.49 3.10
C TRP A 110 -7.89 -10.95 1.97
N VAL A 111 -7.27 -10.44 0.89
CA VAL A 111 -8.03 -10.05 -0.32
C VAL A 111 -8.73 -11.25 -0.94
N ILE A 112 -8.07 -12.40 -1.08
CA ILE A 112 -8.68 -13.63 -1.61
C ILE A 112 -9.85 -14.07 -0.72
N LEU A 113 -9.68 -14.08 0.60
CA LEU A 113 -10.70 -14.53 1.54
C LEU A 113 -11.96 -13.63 1.53
N PHE A 114 -11.76 -12.31 1.47
CA PHE A 114 -12.86 -11.36 1.62
C PHE A 114 -13.40 -10.80 0.30
N SER A 115 -12.71 -10.98 -0.85
CA SER A 115 -13.16 -10.43 -2.13
C SER A 115 -14.51 -10.99 -2.57
N ALA A 116 -14.77 -12.27 -2.37
CA ALA A 116 -16.05 -12.88 -2.71
C ALA A 116 -17.21 -12.32 -1.88
N ILE A 117 -16.97 -12.07 -0.59
CA ILE A 117 -17.98 -11.58 0.35
C ILE A 117 -18.25 -10.08 0.13
N ILE A 118 -17.19 -9.26 0.04
CA ILE A 118 -17.29 -7.80 -0.01
C ILE A 118 -17.61 -7.30 -1.43
N LEU A 119 -16.94 -7.89 -2.44
CA LEU A 119 -17.00 -7.39 -3.82
C LEU A 119 -17.91 -8.22 -4.73
N GLY A 120 -18.20 -9.47 -4.35
CA GLY A 120 -18.82 -10.45 -5.25
C GLY A 120 -17.88 -10.94 -6.34
N GLU A 121 -16.58 -10.67 -6.24
CA GLU A 121 -15.57 -11.15 -7.17
C GLU A 121 -15.25 -12.62 -6.86
N LYS A 122 -15.49 -13.53 -7.84
CA LYS A 122 -15.20 -14.97 -7.65
C LYS A 122 -13.73 -15.25 -7.87
N ASN A 123 -13.09 -15.88 -6.88
CA ASN A 123 -11.73 -16.36 -7.01
C ASN A 123 -11.69 -17.61 -7.92
N ARG A 124 -10.63 -17.73 -8.71
CA ARG A 124 -10.39 -18.84 -9.63
C ARG A 124 -9.33 -19.77 -9.05
N LYS A 125 -9.25 -21.02 -9.51
CA LYS A 125 -8.20 -21.97 -9.10
C LYS A 125 -6.79 -21.38 -9.26
N ILE A 126 -6.56 -20.60 -10.33
CA ILE A 126 -5.27 -19.93 -10.56
C ILE A 126 -4.91 -18.95 -9.44
N ASP A 127 -5.88 -18.30 -8.80
CA ASP A 127 -5.63 -17.34 -7.73
C ASP A 127 -5.04 -18.04 -6.50
N TYR A 128 -5.54 -19.24 -6.15
CA TYR A 128 -5.02 -20.07 -5.06
C TYR A 128 -3.63 -20.64 -5.38
N ILE A 129 -3.40 -21.09 -6.63
CA ILE A 129 -2.09 -21.57 -7.08
C ILE A 129 -1.06 -20.45 -7.03
N THR A 130 -1.45 -19.26 -7.50
CA THR A 130 -0.60 -18.06 -7.45
C THR A 130 -0.26 -17.70 -6.01
N PHE A 131 -1.24 -17.74 -5.13
CA PHE A 131 -1.01 -17.46 -3.71
C PHE A 131 -0.02 -18.44 -3.10
N ALA A 132 -0.19 -19.75 -3.31
CA ALA A 132 0.74 -20.76 -2.80
C ALA A 132 2.17 -20.55 -3.34
N GLY A 133 2.31 -20.27 -4.64
CA GLY A 133 3.61 -19.98 -5.25
C GLY A 133 4.27 -18.70 -4.71
N ILE A 134 3.48 -17.64 -4.51
CA ILE A 134 3.97 -16.41 -3.89
C ILE A 134 4.38 -16.63 -2.44
N ALA A 135 3.63 -17.41 -1.65
CA ALA A 135 3.99 -17.73 -0.28
C ALA A 135 5.35 -18.46 -0.20
N VAL A 136 5.59 -19.42 -1.08
CA VAL A 136 6.90 -20.10 -1.19
C VAL A 136 7.99 -19.12 -1.60
N GLY A 137 7.73 -18.28 -2.60
CA GLY A 137 8.66 -17.25 -3.05
C GLY A 137 9.02 -16.25 -1.94
N MET A 138 8.04 -15.81 -1.14
CA MET A 138 8.25 -14.91 0.01
C MET A 138 9.08 -15.57 1.11
N LEU A 139 8.80 -16.84 1.44
CA LEU A 139 9.59 -17.59 2.43
C LEU A 139 11.06 -17.67 2.00
N LEU A 140 11.34 -17.91 0.73
CA LEU A 140 12.71 -17.90 0.21
C LEU A 140 13.32 -16.49 0.21
N PHE A 141 12.56 -15.49 -0.23
CA PHE A 141 13.01 -14.10 -0.33
C PHE A 141 13.46 -13.53 1.01
N PHE A 142 12.72 -13.82 2.07
CA PHE A 142 13.00 -13.35 3.42
C PHE A 142 13.74 -14.37 4.30
N ALA A 143 14.12 -15.56 3.76
CA ALA A 143 14.66 -16.67 4.54
C ALA A 143 15.86 -16.27 5.40
N ASP A 144 16.83 -15.58 4.83
CA ASP A 144 18.04 -15.20 5.56
C ASP A 144 17.73 -14.20 6.67
N SER A 145 16.94 -13.17 6.39
CA SER A 145 16.50 -12.19 7.38
C SER A 145 15.65 -12.80 8.50
N LEU A 146 14.79 -13.78 8.19
CA LEU A 146 13.98 -14.47 9.19
C LEU A 146 14.82 -15.39 10.09
N MET A 147 15.90 -15.96 9.57
CA MET A 147 16.82 -16.84 10.35
C MET A 147 17.77 -16.05 11.23
N GLU A 148 18.28 -14.91 10.78
CA GLU A 148 19.18 -14.05 11.55
C GLU A 148 18.49 -13.39 12.75
N ASN A 149 17.18 -13.22 12.70
CA ASN A 149 16.42 -12.43 13.65
C ASN A 149 15.86 -13.23 14.85
N GLN A 150 16.30 -14.48 15.09
CA GLN A 150 15.77 -15.32 16.16
C GLN A 150 16.35 -15.05 17.58
N SER A 151 17.46 -14.32 17.67
CA SER A 151 18.09 -14.00 18.96
C SER A 151 18.64 -12.57 18.90
N GLY A 152 18.04 -11.63 19.62
CA GLY A 152 18.56 -10.25 19.61
C GLY A 152 17.68 -9.21 20.30
N GLU A 153 17.87 -7.98 19.93
CA GLU A 153 17.35 -6.74 20.55
C GLU A 153 15.83 -6.72 20.82
N PHE A 154 15.03 -7.49 20.07
CA PHE A 154 13.56 -7.48 20.16
C PHE A 154 12.96 -8.73 20.81
N ALA A 155 13.75 -9.56 21.55
CA ALA A 155 13.25 -10.84 22.08
C ALA A 155 11.94 -10.71 22.86
N ASP A 156 11.79 -9.68 23.69
CA ASP A 156 10.60 -9.46 24.54
C ASP A 156 9.41 -8.83 23.81
N THR A 157 9.64 -8.12 22.70
CA THR A 157 8.62 -7.34 22.00
C THR A 157 8.25 -7.91 20.62
N ALA A 158 9.04 -8.85 20.11
CA ALA A 158 8.88 -9.39 18.75
C ALA A 158 7.49 -9.99 18.51
N LEU A 159 6.91 -10.71 19.47
CA LEU A 159 5.59 -11.30 19.33
C LEU A 159 4.51 -10.21 19.12
N LEU A 160 4.55 -9.16 19.91
CA LEU A 160 3.64 -8.02 19.77
C LEU A 160 3.87 -7.29 18.45
N GLY A 161 5.14 -7.03 18.10
CA GLY A 161 5.51 -6.39 16.83
C GLY A 161 5.04 -7.18 15.61
N ASN A 162 5.25 -8.49 15.61
CA ASN A 162 4.80 -9.39 14.54
C ASN A 162 3.26 -9.45 14.43
N THR A 163 2.56 -9.46 15.58
CA THR A 163 1.09 -9.42 15.60
C THR A 163 0.57 -8.11 14.99
N ILE A 164 1.12 -6.96 15.36
CA ILE A 164 0.75 -5.67 14.78
C ILE A 164 1.08 -5.61 13.29
N ALA A 165 2.21 -6.19 12.87
CA ALA A 165 2.58 -6.29 11.46
C ALA A 165 1.58 -7.14 10.66
N ALA A 166 1.15 -8.28 11.17
CA ALA A 166 0.11 -9.11 10.55
C ALA A 166 -1.24 -8.35 10.46
N LEU A 167 -1.63 -7.63 11.50
CA LEU A 167 -2.81 -6.76 11.47
C LEU A 167 -2.68 -5.64 10.44
N SER A 168 -1.48 -5.10 10.22
CA SER A 168 -1.25 -4.12 9.14
C SER A 168 -1.48 -4.73 7.74
N GLY A 169 -1.19 -6.01 7.54
CA GLY A 169 -1.55 -6.75 6.33
C GLY A 169 -3.07 -6.86 6.11
N ILE A 170 -3.82 -7.08 7.19
CA ILE A 170 -5.29 -7.10 7.14
C ILE A 170 -5.85 -5.71 6.80
N THR A 171 -5.36 -4.65 7.43
CA THR A 171 -5.83 -3.29 7.16
C THR A 171 -5.44 -2.81 5.77
N TRP A 172 -4.30 -3.24 5.24
CA TRP A 172 -3.92 -3.00 3.85
C TRP A 172 -4.87 -3.72 2.86
N ALA A 173 -5.21 -4.98 3.13
CA ALA A 173 -6.21 -5.71 2.35
C ALA A 173 -7.58 -5.01 2.41
N ALA A 174 -8.01 -4.57 3.59
CA ALA A 174 -9.25 -3.82 3.79
C ALA A 174 -9.26 -2.52 2.97
N THR A 175 -8.15 -1.76 2.95
CA THR A 175 -7.99 -0.58 2.10
C THR A 175 -8.25 -0.90 0.63
N THR A 176 -7.62 -1.95 0.11
CA THR A 176 -7.78 -2.39 -1.29
C THR A 176 -9.23 -2.82 -1.59
N LEU A 177 -9.83 -3.60 -0.70
CA LEU A 177 -11.21 -4.10 -0.84
C LEU A 177 -12.23 -2.96 -0.79
N PHE A 178 -12.12 -2.06 0.17
CA PHE A 178 -13.05 -0.94 0.31
C PHE A 178 -12.93 0.06 -0.83
N GLN A 179 -11.72 0.40 -1.27
CA GLN A 179 -11.52 1.23 -2.45
C GLN A 179 -12.11 0.56 -3.71
N ARG A 180 -11.88 -0.74 -3.89
CA ARG A 180 -12.47 -1.47 -5.02
C ARG A 180 -13.98 -1.52 -4.95
N LYS A 181 -14.57 -1.77 -3.77
CA LYS A 181 -16.05 -1.74 -3.58
C LYS A 181 -16.62 -0.39 -3.93
N GLN A 182 -15.99 0.68 -3.48
CA GLN A 182 -16.40 2.04 -3.81
C GLN A 182 -16.40 2.27 -5.33
N GLN A 183 -15.35 1.80 -6.04
CA GLN A 183 -15.30 1.93 -7.51
C GLN A 183 -16.41 1.12 -8.23
N ILE A 184 -16.78 -0.04 -7.69
CA ILE A 184 -17.91 -0.84 -8.22
C ILE A 184 -19.22 -0.07 -8.05
N LEU A 185 -19.48 0.49 -6.86
CA LEU A 185 -20.70 1.28 -6.58
C LEU A 185 -20.76 2.54 -7.47
N ILE A 186 -19.63 3.24 -7.65
CA ILE A 186 -19.55 4.38 -8.56
C ILE A 186 -19.88 3.97 -10.00
N ALA A 187 -19.31 2.85 -10.47
CA ALA A 187 -19.57 2.36 -11.81
C ALA A 187 -21.04 1.94 -12.03
N GLN A 188 -21.68 1.41 -11.00
CA GLN A 188 -23.12 1.13 -11.00
C GLN A 188 -23.94 2.43 -11.08
N ARG A 189 -23.62 3.41 -10.22
CA ARG A 189 -24.32 4.69 -10.19
C ARG A 189 -24.20 5.46 -11.52
N ILE A 190 -23.00 5.47 -12.13
CA ILE A 190 -22.81 6.08 -13.47
C ILE A 190 -23.72 5.41 -14.51
N ARG A 191 -23.89 4.08 -14.46
CA ARG A 191 -24.77 3.37 -15.41
C ARG A 191 -26.24 3.74 -15.20
N GLU A 192 -26.67 3.97 -13.96
CA GLU A 192 -28.05 4.32 -13.61
C GLU A 192 -28.38 5.79 -13.92
N THR A 193 -27.47 6.71 -13.65
CA THR A 193 -27.74 8.15 -13.66
C THR A 193 -27.02 8.91 -14.78
N GLY A 194 -26.00 8.31 -15.40
CA GLY A 194 -25.14 9.00 -16.35
C GLY A 194 -24.10 9.95 -15.71
N HIS A 195 -24.14 10.15 -14.38
CA HIS A 195 -23.29 11.13 -13.70
C HIS A 195 -22.18 10.44 -12.89
N ALA A 196 -20.95 10.92 -13.08
CA ALA A 196 -19.78 10.51 -12.30
C ALA A 196 -19.54 11.47 -11.13
N PRO A 197 -18.97 11.01 -10.00
CA PRO A 197 -18.54 11.91 -8.93
C PRO A 197 -17.57 12.97 -9.44
N SER A 198 -17.68 14.19 -8.91
CA SER A 198 -16.81 15.32 -9.26
C SER A 198 -15.34 15.09 -8.89
N HIS A 199 -15.11 14.29 -7.83
CA HIS A 199 -13.77 13.97 -7.34
C HIS A 199 -13.40 12.50 -7.56
N ASN A 200 -12.09 12.21 -7.52
CA ASN A 200 -11.60 10.85 -7.47
C ASN A 200 -11.62 10.35 -6.02
N THR A 201 -12.68 9.62 -5.67
CA THR A 201 -12.94 9.14 -4.31
C THR A 201 -11.82 8.27 -3.71
N SER A 202 -11.12 7.46 -4.51
CA SER A 202 -9.93 6.70 -4.03
C SER A 202 -8.79 7.64 -3.67
N ARG A 203 -8.62 8.74 -4.40
CA ARG A 203 -7.61 9.76 -4.10
C ARG A 203 -7.99 10.53 -2.85
N ASP A 204 -9.26 10.87 -2.70
CA ASP A 204 -9.78 11.51 -1.49
C ASP A 204 -9.54 10.64 -0.25
N ALA A 205 -9.78 9.33 -0.34
CA ALA A 205 -9.51 8.39 0.75
C ALA A 205 -8.02 8.39 1.15
N PHE A 206 -7.10 8.41 0.19
CA PHE A 206 -5.67 8.52 0.50
C PHE A 206 -5.30 9.87 1.10
N MET A 207 -5.83 10.98 0.60
CA MET A 207 -5.57 12.31 1.20
C MET A 207 -6.07 12.38 2.64
N LEU A 208 -7.28 11.88 2.91
CA LEU A 208 -7.83 11.82 4.28
C LEU A 208 -6.97 10.93 5.18
N ALA A 209 -6.51 9.78 4.69
CA ALA A 209 -5.62 8.91 5.43
C ALA A 209 -4.27 9.58 5.75
N GLN A 210 -3.72 10.35 4.81
CA GLN A 210 -2.50 11.13 5.04
C GLN A 210 -2.72 12.20 6.12
N ILE A 211 -3.88 12.87 6.13
CA ILE A 211 -4.23 13.82 7.20
C ILE A 211 -4.29 13.10 8.55
N ILE A 212 -4.98 11.96 8.64
CA ILE A 212 -5.10 11.17 9.88
C ILE A 212 -3.71 10.76 10.37
N THR A 213 -2.87 10.22 9.48
CA THR A 213 -1.51 9.78 9.84
C THR A 213 -0.62 10.96 10.23
N ALA A 214 -0.76 12.12 9.57
CA ALA A 214 -0.04 13.32 9.93
C ALA A 214 -0.45 13.82 11.33
N LEU A 215 -1.74 13.90 11.60
CA LEU A 215 -2.26 14.31 12.91
C LEU A 215 -1.79 13.37 14.03
N PHE A 216 -1.69 12.07 13.76
CA PHE A 216 -1.14 11.11 14.69
C PHE A 216 0.37 11.31 14.92
N GLY A 217 1.15 11.48 13.86
CA GLY A 217 2.62 11.46 13.92
C GLY A 217 3.27 12.81 14.26
N LEU A 218 2.69 13.94 13.85
CA LEU A 218 3.28 15.26 14.06
C LEU A 218 3.53 15.61 15.55
N PRO A 219 2.68 15.28 16.52
CA PRO A 219 2.97 15.55 17.93
C PRO A 219 4.30 14.94 18.41
N PHE A 220 4.74 13.82 17.84
CA PHE A 220 5.97 13.16 18.22
C PHE A 220 7.25 13.89 17.78
N ILE A 221 7.14 14.95 16.99
CA ILE A 221 8.26 15.87 16.72
C ILE A 221 8.74 16.50 18.05
N PHE A 222 7.81 16.79 18.96
CA PHE A 222 8.09 17.46 20.24
C PHE A 222 8.06 16.50 21.43
N LEU A 223 7.29 15.41 21.36
CA LEU A 223 7.08 14.48 22.48
C LEU A 223 8.20 13.45 22.61
N MET A 224 8.95 13.16 21.56
CA MET A 224 10.03 12.18 21.59
C MET A 224 11.36 12.81 21.19
N LYS A 225 12.47 12.31 21.82
CA LYS A 225 13.82 12.68 21.43
C LYS A 225 14.06 12.37 19.93
N GLY A 226 14.84 13.23 19.26
CA GLY A 226 15.13 13.07 17.84
C GLY A 226 13.91 13.28 16.92
N GLY A 227 12.91 14.05 17.35
CA GLY A 227 11.74 14.36 16.53
C GLY A 227 11.93 15.53 15.56
N VAL A 228 12.80 16.50 15.92
CA VAL A 228 13.05 17.69 15.08
C VAL A 228 14.01 17.34 13.95
N PRO A 229 13.61 17.45 12.67
CA PRO A 229 14.46 17.15 11.52
C PRO A 229 15.49 18.24 11.29
N ASP A 230 16.71 17.86 10.88
CA ASP A 230 17.67 18.74 10.25
C ASP A 230 17.28 19.01 8.78
N ALA A 231 17.99 19.92 8.12
CA ALA A 231 17.71 20.31 6.73
C ALA A 231 17.80 19.11 5.76
N ARG A 232 18.74 18.19 5.98
CA ARG A 232 18.91 16.98 5.16
C ARG A 232 17.73 16.03 5.37
N SER A 233 17.37 15.75 6.61
CA SER A 233 16.20 14.91 6.94
C SER A 233 14.91 15.52 6.39
N LEU A 234 14.75 16.84 6.45
CA LEU A 234 13.58 17.53 5.89
C LEU A 234 13.47 17.36 4.38
N LEU A 235 14.61 17.47 3.65
CA LEU A 235 14.65 17.21 2.21
C LEU A 235 14.21 15.77 1.87
N PHE A 236 14.79 14.77 2.57
CA PHE A 236 14.42 13.37 2.33
C PHE A 236 12.99 13.05 2.75
N LEU A 237 12.46 13.66 3.82
CA LEU A 237 11.06 13.56 4.20
C LEU A 237 10.13 14.15 3.12
N PHE A 238 10.50 15.27 2.51
CA PHE A 238 9.77 15.81 1.37
C PHE A 238 9.81 14.88 0.16
N LEU A 239 10.98 14.32 -0.19
CA LEU A 239 11.13 13.34 -1.27
C LEU A 239 10.31 12.06 -0.99
N LEU A 240 10.28 11.57 0.26
CA LEU A 240 9.39 10.50 0.69
C LEU A 240 7.92 10.86 0.50
N GLY A 241 7.53 12.07 0.91
CA GLY A 241 6.16 12.56 0.68
C GLY A 241 5.80 12.66 -0.80
N LEU A 242 6.71 13.13 -1.65
CA LEU A 242 6.52 13.30 -3.09
C LEU A 242 6.56 11.97 -3.84
N LEU A 243 7.71 11.27 -3.78
CA LEU A 243 8.04 10.14 -4.65
C LEU A 243 7.55 8.80 -4.10
N GLN A 244 7.52 8.64 -2.78
CA GLN A 244 7.10 7.39 -2.15
C GLN A 244 5.60 7.36 -1.85
N MET A 245 4.97 8.48 -1.50
CA MET A 245 3.55 8.49 -1.08
C MET A 245 2.66 9.28 -2.04
N GLY A 246 2.98 10.54 -2.34
CA GLY A 246 2.09 11.44 -3.05
C GLY A 246 1.77 10.97 -4.47
N ILE A 247 2.79 10.88 -5.32
CA ILE A 247 2.63 10.39 -6.70
C ILE A 247 2.13 8.94 -6.73
N PRO A 248 2.70 7.99 -5.96
CA PRO A 248 2.23 6.61 -5.97
C PRO A 248 0.77 6.46 -5.57
N ASN A 249 0.29 7.15 -4.55
CA ASN A 249 -1.11 7.07 -4.14
C ASN A 249 -2.07 7.62 -5.22
N ILE A 250 -1.63 8.65 -5.97
CA ILE A 250 -2.36 9.11 -7.15
C ILE A 250 -2.41 8.01 -8.21
N MET A 251 -1.29 7.35 -8.48
CA MET A 251 -1.22 6.24 -9.45
C MET A 251 -2.08 5.06 -9.00
N TYR A 252 -2.04 4.70 -7.71
CA TYR A 252 -2.92 3.66 -7.17
C TYR A 252 -4.41 4.01 -7.38
N SER A 253 -4.79 5.26 -7.11
CA SER A 253 -6.17 5.73 -7.28
C SER A 253 -6.67 5.67 -8.73
N ILE A 254 -5.77 5.65 -9.71
CA ILE A 254 -6.07 5.43 -11.13
C ILE A 254 -6.17 3.93 -11.42
N GLY A 255 -5.25 3.16 -10.87
CA GLY A 255 -5.13 1.72 -11.14
C GLY A 255 -6.29 0.91 -10.59
N ILE A 256 -6.67 1.13 -9.33
CA ILE A 256 -7.71 0.35 -8.63
C ILE A 256 -9.09 0.40 -9.31
N LYS A 257 -9.36 1.43 -10.12
CA LYS A 257 -10.58 1.55 -10.90
C LYS A 257 -10.68 0.51 -12.03
N LYS A 258 -9.55 0.05 -12.55
CA LYS A 258 -9.44 -0.68 -13.82
C LYS A 258 -9.03 -2.15 -13.65
N VAL A 259 -8.73 -2.58 -12.42
CA VAL A 259 -8.30 -3.96 -12.10
C VAL A 259 -9.11 -4.54 -10.94
N THR A 260 -9.06 -5.87 -10.75
CA THR A 260 -9.65 -6.51 -9.56
C THR A 260 -8.84 -6.19 -8.31
N ALA A 261 -9.45 -6.34 -7.12
CA ALA A 261 -8.75 -6.13 -5.84
C ALA A 261 -7.52 -7.03 -5.71
N LEU A 262 -7.66 -8.31 -6.11
CA LEU A 262 -6.54 -9.25 -6.08
C LEU A 262 -5.42 -8.86 -7.06
N SER A 263 -5.75 -8.44 -8.30
CA SER A 263 -4.73 -7.92 -9.23
C SER A 263 -4.00 -6.70 -8.66
N ALA A 264 -4.72 -5.77 -8.03
CA ALA A 264 -4.10 -4.61 -7.41
C ALA A 264 -3.13 -5.03 -6.29
N SER A 265 -3.56 -5.92 -5.39
CA SER A 265 -2.74 -6.41 -4.30
C SER A 265 -1.50 -7.17 -4.79
N LEU A 266 -1.63 -8.02 -5.83
CA LEU A 266 -0.50 -8.78 -6.38
C LEU A 266 0.49 -7.87 -7.14
N ILE A 267 0.02 -6.91 -7.93
CA ILE A 267 0.92 -6.01 -8.66
C ILE A 267 1.72 -5.14 -7.68
N THR A 268 1.13 -4.73 -6.57
CA THR A 268 1.84 -3.93 -5.58
C THR A 268 2.93 -4.72 -4.84
N MET A 269 2.96 -6.06 -4.92
CA MET A 269 4.08 -6.87 -4.41
C MET A 269 5.40 -6.66 -5.19
N ILE A 270 5.40 -5.92 -6.28
CA ILE A 270 6.64 -5.43 -6.91
C ILE A 270 7.44 -4.54 -5.95
N GLU A 271 6.76 -3.84 -5.05
CA GLU A 271 7.40 -2.94 -4.08
C GLU A 271 8.52 -3.64 -3.26
N PRO A 272 8.25 -4.70 -2.47
CA PRO A 272 9.29 -5.36 -1.68
C PRO A 272 10.37 -6.01 -2.53
N LEU A 273 10.05 -6.44 -3.75
CA LEU A 273 11.01 -7.05 -4.67
C LEU A 273 12.01 -6.04 -5.22
N MET A 274 11.62 -4.78 -5.35
CA MET A 274 12.50 -3.71 -5.79
C MET A 274 13.42 -3.18 -4.70
N ASN A 275 13.09 -3.43 -3.43
CA ASN A 275 13.90 -2.92 -2.32
C ASN A 275 15.36 -3.42 -2.34
N PRO A 276 15.67 -4.73 -2.48
CA PRO A 276 17.05 -5.20 -2.65
C PRO A 276 17.74 -4.63 -3.89
N VAL A 277 17.01 -4.36 -4.96
CA VAL A 277 17.58 -3.74 -6.18
C VAL A 277 18.09 -2.33 -5.88
N TRP A 278 17.28 -1.54 -5.14
CA TRP A 278 17.72 -0.21 -4.73
C TRP A 278 18.88 -0.25 -3.74
N VAL A 279 18.84 -1.18 -2.77
CA VAL A 279 19.95 -1.37 -1.83
C VAL A 279 21.23 -1.76 -2.57
N PHE A 280 21.16 -2.64 -3.56
CA PHE A 280 22.30 -2.98 -4.41
C PHE A 280 22.84 -1.75 -5.17
N ILE A 281 21.98 -0.95 -5.78
CA ILE A 281 22.37 0.22 -6.58
C ILE A 281 23.00 1.32 -5.71
N PHE A 282 22.38 1.63 -4.56
CA PHE A 282 22.77 2.79 -3.74
C PHE A 282 23.72 2.46 -2.60
N VAL A 283 23.72 1.22 -2.11
CA VAL A 283 24.50 0.78 -0.93
C VAL A 283 25.56 -0.25 -1.32
N GLN A 284 25.49 -0.81 -2.55
CA GLN A 284 26.39 -1.83 -3.09
C GLN A 284 26.36 -3.18 -2.33
N GLU A 285 25.28 -3.44 -1.60
CA GLU A 285 25.05 -4.74 -0.96
C GLU A 285 24.47 -5.73 -1.96
N ILE A 286 25.10 -6.88 -2.14
CA ILE A 286 24.66 -7.91 -3.09
C ILE A 286 23.56 -8.76 -2.45
N PRO A 287 22.35 -8.86 -3.07
CA PRO A 287 21.30 -9.73 -2.58
C PRO A 287 21.74 -11.20 -2.58
N THR A 288 21.28 -11.96 -1.59
CA THR A 288 21.57 -13.40 -1.51
C THR A 288 20.91 -14.19 -2.65
N ALA A 289 21.44 -15.36 -2.97
CA ALA A 289 20.85 -16.23 -3.98
C ALA A 289 19.39 -16.62 -3.65
N LYS A 290 19.06 -16.81 -2.36
CA LYS A 290 17.68 -17.08 -1.89
C LYS A 290 16.76 -15.89 -2.14
N CYS A 291 17.21 -14.67 -1.87
CA CYS A 291 16.48 -13.43 -2.15
C CYS A 291 16.18 -13.32 -3.66
N ILE A 292 17.16 -13.53 -4.53
CA ILE A 292 16.99 -13.47 -5.99
C ILE A 292 16.00 -14.55 -6.45
N LEU A 293 16.18 -15.81 -6.02
CA LEU A 293 15.30 -16.92 -6.41
C LEU A 293 13.86 -16.69 -5.94
N GLY A 294 13.68 -16.26 -4.69
CA GLY A 294 12.36 -15.91 -4.14
C GLY A 294 11.68 -14.82 -4.94
N GLY A 295 12.41 -13.76 -5.30
CA GLY A 295 11.92 -12.66 -6.15
C GLY A 295 11.47 -13.12 -7.53
N VAL A 296 12.25 -13.97 -8.19
CA VAL A 296 11.91 -14.55 -9.50
C VAL A 296 10.64 -15.41 -9.42
N ILE A 297 10.49 -16.22 -8.37
CA ILE A 297 9.28 -17.04 -8.14
C ILE A 297 8.06 -16.13 -7.97
N ILE A 298 8.12 -15.10 -7.12
CA ILE A 298 7.01 -14.16 -6.89
C ILE A 298 6.58 -13.49 -8.19
N LEU A 299 7.53 -12.89 -8.92
CA LEU A 299 7.24 -12.25 -10.20
C LEU A 299 6.67 -13.22 -11.24
N GLY A 300 7.21 -14.43 -11.31
CA GLY A 300 6.73 -15.49 -12.21
C GLY A 300 5.25 -15.81 -11.98
N PHE A 301 4.85 -16.00 -10.72
CA PHE A 301 3.45 -16.29 -10.39
C PHE A 301 2.51 -15.08 -10.60
N ILE A 302 2.95 -13.85 -10.33
CA ILE A 302 2.18 -12.63 -10.62
C ILE A 302 1.91 -12.54 -12.13
N ILE A 303 2.96 -12.68 -12.96
CA ILE A 303 2.85 -12.60 -14.41
C ILE A 303 1.97 -13.74 -14.97
N LEU A 304 2.18 -14.97 -14.51
CA LEU A 304 1.39 -16.14 -14.92
C LEU A 304 -0.10 -15.91 -14.66
N ARG A 305 -0.44 -15.46 -13.46
CA ARG A 305 -1.83 -15.18 -13.07
C ARG A 305 -2.46 -14.10 -13.94
N GLU A 306 -1.77 -13.01 -14.18
CA GLU A 306 -2.27 -11.93 -15.03
C GLU A 306 -2.49 -12.40 -16.47
N PHE A 307 -1.60 -13.26 -16.97
CA PHE A 307 -1.71 -13.83 -18.33
C PHE A 307 -2.93 -14.74 -18.46
N VAL A 308 -3.11 -15.67 -17.50
CA VAL A 308 -4.26 -16.61 -17.47
C VAL A 308 -5.57 -15.84 -17.30
N SER A 309 -5.62 -14.84 -16.42
CA SER A 309 -6.81 -14.00 -16.22
C SER A 309 -7.22 -13.24 -17.48
N LYS A 310 -6.26 -12.68 -18.22
CA LYS A 310 -6.53 -11.99 -19.49
C LYS A 310 -7.07 -12.93 -20.58
N LYS A 311 -6.53 -14.15 -20.66
CA LYS A 311 -6.99 -15.16 -21.65
C LYS A 311 -8.41 -15.62 -21.35
N ALA A 312 -8.77 -15.78 -20.08
CA ALA A 312 -10.11 -16.20 -19.67
C ALA A 312 -11.19 -15.12 -19.87
N ASN A 313 -10.83 -13.82 -19.79
CA ASN A 313 -11.76 -12.71 -20.02
C ASN A 313 -11.97 -12.39 -21.50
N ARG A 314 -11.22 -13.06 -22.42
CA ARG A 314 -11.36 -12.93 -23.87
C ARG A 314 -12.26 -14.02 -24.49
N ARG A 315 -12.58 -15.05 -23.73
CA ARG A 315 -13.54 -16.11 -24.05
C ARG A 315 -14.90 -15.82 -23.41
#